data_8851d5cb1d199645536643404b480c46
#
_entry.id   8851d5cb1d199645536643404b480c46
#
_cell.length_a   1.000
_cell.length_b   1.000
_cell.length_c   1.000
_cell.angle_alpha   90.00
_cell.angle_beta   90.00
_cell.angle_gamma   90.00
#
_symmetry.space_group_name_H-M   'P 1'
#
loop_
_entity.id
_entity.type
_entity.pdbx_description
1 polymer ?
#
loop_
_entity_poly.entity_id
_entity_poly.type
_entity_poly.pdbx_seq_one_letter_code
_entity_poly.pdbx_strand_id
1 'polypeptide(L)'
;MGWTSYHAEYYNRRGEIDRRAECDERMSGENEHGKWEVLKSTMRGSTYYAAIRRTDKETGESHVFGCVCLTSLDMKDYFNFSYKDMEESMGPYNYDCPASILDLLSPTDNEYALNWRQKCREKKSSKNALGKLPVGTVIEYALGDQTYRLEKRAPNFQFKTPWWYRAANNTYVPKARIPQSFQVVTA
;
A
#
# COMPACT_ATOMS: atom_id res chain seq x y z
N MET A 1 -0.51 -7.49 17.50
CA MET A 1 -0.10 -6.23 16.81
C MET A 1 0.21 -5.20 17.88
N GLY A 2 1.40 -4.61 17.87
CA GLY A 2 1.80 -3.57 18.82
C GLY A 2 1.60 -2.18 18.22
N TRP A 3 1.17 -1.23 19.02
CA TRP A 3 1.02 0.17 18.67
C TRP A 3 1.87 1.03 19.58
N THR A 4 2.49 2.07 19.05
CA THR A 4 3.14 3.13 19.78
C THR A 4 2.38 4.43 19.55
N SER A 5 2.19 5.21 20.63
CA SER A 5 1.48 6.48 20.64
C SER A 5 2.36 7.56 21.25
N TYR A 6 2.45 8.71 20.61
CA TYR A 6 3.22 9.86 21.09
C TYR A 6 2.65 11.18 20.53
N HIS A 7 3.06 12.31 21.10
CA HIS A 7 2.74 13.62 20.56
C HIS A 7 3.38 13.79 19.19
N ALA A 8 2.60 14.23 18.20
CA ALA A 8 3.10 14.53 16.88
C ALA A 8 4.05 15.75 16.92
N GLU A 9 5.11 15.67 16.15
CA GLU A 9 6.13 16.72 16.01
C GLU A 9 6.07 17.38 14.64
N TYR A 10 5.48 16.71 13.65
CA TYR A 10 5.45 17.16 12.25
C TYR A 10 4.05 17.52 11.80
N TYR A 11 3.90 18.74 11.29
CA TYR A 11 2.64 19.29 10.81
C TYR A 11 2.80 19.82 9.39
N ASN A 12 1.78 19.57 8.55
CA ASN A 12 1.72 20.13 7.20
C ASN A 12 1.38 21.64 7.23
N ARG A 13 1.39 22.30 6.07
CA ARG A 13 1.07 23.73 5.94
C ARG A 13 -0.34 24.13 6.40
N ARG A 14 -1.24 23.18 6.62
CA ARG A 14 -2.61 23.38 7.12
C ARG A 14 -2.73 23.17 8.62
N GLY A 15 -1.63 22.84 9.30
CA GLY A 15 -1.63 22.51 10.72
C GLY A 15 -2.18 21.11 11.04
N GLU A 16 -2.28 20.22 10.04
CA GLU A 16 -2.65 18.82 10.23
C GLU A 16 -1.39 17.97 10.41
N ILE A 17 -1.45 16.91 11.22
CA ILE A 17 -0.31 16.01 11.43
C ILE A 17 0.16 15.41 10.08
N ASP A 18 1.43 15.64 9.74
CA ASP A 18 2.07 15.03 8.58
C ASP A 18 2.52 13.60 8.91
N ARG A 19 1.62 12.65 8.74
CA ARG A 19 1.86 11.22 9.04
C ARG A 19 3.07 10.65 8.33
N ARG A 20 3.38 11.16 7.12
CA ARG A 20 4.54 10.66 6.38
C ARG A 20 5.82 11.14 7.04
N ALA A 21 5.91 12.44 7.37
CA ALA A 21 7.07 13.00 8.03
C ALA A 21 7.30 12.37 9.41
N GLU A 22 6.23 12.12 10.18
CA GLU A 22 6.30 11.38 11.45
C GLU A 22 6.92 9.99 11.29
N CYS A 23 6.48 9.23 10.26
CA CYS A 23 7.05 7.93 9.97
C CYS A 23 8.49 8.02 9.45
N ASP A 24 8.80 8.97 8.55
CA ASP A 24 10.15 9.15 7.99
C ASP A 24 11.17 9.40 9.10
N GLU A 25 10.84 10.25 10.07
CA GLU A 25 11.71 10.52 11.22
C GLU A 25 11.91 9.27 12.09
N ARG A 26 10.83 8.56 12.41
CA ARG A 26 10.89 7.35 13.24
C ARG A 26 11.61 6.17 12.59
N MET A 27 11.60 6.12 11.26
CA MET A 27 12.28 5.07 10.48
C MET A 27 13.71 5.44 10.10
N SER A 28 14.15 6.66 10.41
CA SER A 28 15.52 7.13 10.22
C SER A 28 16.22 7.22 11.56
N GLY A 29 17.53 7.06 11.56
CA GLY A 29 18.32 7.18 12.77
C GLY A 29 19.62 6.37 12.70
N GLU A 30 20.35 6.40 13.79
CA GLU A 30 21.55 5.58 13.94
C GLU A 30 21.77 5.18 15.40
N ASN A 31 22.42 4.05 15.57
CA ASN A 31 22.90 3.56 16.87
C ASN A 31 24.31 2.98 16.72
N GLU A 32 24.79 2.28 17.74
CA GLU A 32 26.11 1.65 17.73
C GLU A 32 26.28 0.57 16.66
N HIS A 33 25.20 -0.10 16.23
CA HIS A 33 25.23 -1.21 15.28
C HIS A 33 24.95 -0.80 13.84
N GLY A 34 24.28 0.33 13.59
CA GLY A 34 23.91 0.70 12.23
C GLY A 34 23.30 2.07 12.08
N LYS A 35 23.12 2.45 10.80
CA LYS A 35 22.41 3.64 10.37
C LYS A 35 21.22 3.25 9.50
N TRP A 36 20.07 3.88 9.73
CA TRP A 36 18.84 3.72 8.93
C TRP A 36 18.52 5.03 8.22
N GLU A 37 18.20 4.96 6.96
CA GLU A 37 17.89 6.11 6.10
C GLU A 37 16.67 5.79 5.23
N VAL A 38 15.64 6.62 5.29
CA VAL A 38 14.47 6.53 4.41
C VAL A 38 14.84 7.08 3.04
N LEU A 39 15.00 6.20 2.05
CA LEU A 39 15.32 6.59 0.67
C LEU A 39 14.10 7.14 -0.06
N LYS A 40 12.94 6.55 0.19
CA LYS A 40 11.67 6.95 -0.40
C LYS A 40 10.51 6.43 0.42
N SER A 41 9.50 7.27 0.60
CA SER A 41 8.29 6.91 1.33
C SER A 41 7.02 7.43 0.67
N THR A 42 5.89 6.88 1.08
CA THR A 42 4.56 7.36 0.71
C THR A 42 3.49 6.87 1.67
N MET A 43 2.40 7.65 1.76
CA MET A 43 1.16 7.22 2.42
C MET A 43 0.14 6.70 1.40
N ARG A 44 -0.56 5.61 1.75
CA ARG A 44 -1.74 5.10 1.04
C ARG A 44 -2.88 4.92 2.05
N GLY A 45 -3.74 5.92 2.15
CA GLY A 45 -4.70 6.02 3.25
C GLY A 45 -3.98 6.10 4.59
N SER A 46 -4.21 5.14 5.48
CA SER A 46 -3.55 5.02 6.78
C SER A 46 -2.30 4.14 6.78
N THR A 47 -1.84 3.67 5.62
CA THR A 47 -0.67 2.81 5.52
C THR A 47 0.52 3.59 4.97
N TYR A 48 1.62 3.55 5.71
CA TYR A 48 2.92 4.05 5.30
C TYR A 48 3.70 2.94 4.61
N TYR A 49 4.39 3.28 3.52
CA TYR A 49 5.33 2.42 2.79
C TYR A 49 6.64 3.16 2.60
N ALA A 50 7.76 2.50 2.84
CA ALA A 50 9.08 3.07 2.59
C ALA A 50 10.08 2.03 2.08
N ALA A 51 11.09 2.51 1.34
CA ALA A 51 12.36 1.83 1.13
C ALA A 51 13.35 2.42 2.13
N ILE A 52 13.89 1.59 3.02
CA ILE A 52 14.82 1.98 4.08
C ILE A 52 16.15 1.33 3.82
N ARG A 53 17.21 2.14 3.75
CA ARG A 53 18.60 1.65 3.75
C ARG A 53 19.06 1.45 5.17
N ARG A 54 19.50 0.24 5.49
CA ARG A 54 20.30 -0.04 6.68
C ARG A 54 21.76 -0.19 6.27
N THR A 55 22.64 0.54 6.91
CA THR A 55 24.09 0.39 6.78
C THR A 55 24.64 -0.12 8.09
N ASP A 56 25.30 -1.26 8.06
CA ASP A 56 26.00 -1.82 9.20
C ASP A 56 27.28 -1.02 9.45
N LYS A 57 27.50 -0.58 10.69
CA LYS A 57 28.67 0.25 11.03
C LYS A 57 29.99 -0.52 11.14
N GLU A 58 29.92 -1.80 11.43
CA GLU A 58 31.11 -2.65 11.58
C GLU A 58 31.64 -3.08 10.21
N THR A 59 30.74 -3.53 9.33
CA THR A 59 31.12 -4.06 8.02
C THR A 59 31.07 -3.02 6.90
N GLY A 60 30.29 -1.93 7.07
CA GLY A 60 30.00 -0.95 6.03
C GLY A 60 29.01 -1.46 4.98
N GLU A 61 28.50 -2.68 5.10
CA GLU A 61 27.53 -3.24 4.17
C GLU A 61 26.19 -2.54 4.28
N SER A 62 25.54 -2.33 3.13
CA SER A 62 24.22 -1.69 3.05
C SER A 62 23.19 -2.59 2.41
N HIS A 63 22.00 -2.63 3.01
CA HIS A 63 20.85 -3.35 2.51
C HIS A 63 19.61 -2.46 2.52
N VAL A 64 18.78 -2.51 1.45
CA VAL A 64 17.53 -1.76 1.36
C VAL A 64 16.36 -2.72 1.48
N PHE A 65 15.54 -2.52 2.49
CA PHE A 65 14.33 -3.32 2.74
C PHE A 65 13.06 -2.47 2.68
N GLY A 66 11.92 -3.14 2.47
CA GLY A 66 10.61 -2.52 2.48
C GLY A 66 10.06 -2.41 3.91
N CYS A 67 9.53 -1.24 4.25
CA CYS A 67 8.85 -1.00 5.51
C CYS A 67 7.35 -0.72 5.28
N VAL A 68 6.50 -1.32 6.10
CA VAL A 68 5.04 -1.12 6.08
C VAL A 68 4.54 -0.86 7.49
N CYS A 69 3.96 0.32 7.72
CA CYS A 69 3.33 0.66 8.99
C CYS A 69 1.87 1.07 8.78
N LEU A 70 0.99 0.69 9.70
CA LEU A 70 -0.31 1.34 9.85
C LEU A 70 -0.18 2.56 10.74
N THR A 71 -0.91 3.60 10.42
CA THR A 71 -0.98 4.83 11.22
C THR A 71 -2.42 5.14 11.60
N SER A 72 -2.61 5.73 12.77
CA SER A 72 -3.89 6.22 13.28
C SER A 72 -3.72 7.58 13.95
N LEU A 73 -4.81 8.35 13.98
CA LEU A 73 -4.92 9.62 14.69
C LEU A 73 -6.14 9.53 15.61
N ASP A 74 -5.97 9.00 16.80
CA ASP A 74 -7.09 8.72 17.70
C ASP A 74 -7.46 9.93 18.56
N MET A 75 -6.49 10.82 18.82
CA MET A 75 -6.68 12.05 19.59
C MET A 75 -5.98 13.22 18.91
N LYS A 76 -6.42 14.43 19.23
CA LYS A 76 -5.76 15.66 18.77
C LYS A 76 -4.29 15.64 19.22
N ASP A 77 -3.40 15.96 18.29
CA ASP A 77 -1.94 16.06 18.49
C ASP A 77 -1.24 14.74 18.87
N TYR A 78 -1.95 13.59 18.81
CA TYR A 78 -1.34 12.28 18.98
C TYR A 78 -1.27 11.52 17.67
N PHE A 79 -0.10 10.94 17.43
CA PHE A 79 0.18 10.07 16.30
C PHE A 79 0.42 8.65 16.81
N ASN A 80 -0.25 7.68 16.19
CA ASN A 80 -0.07 6.27 16.48
C ASN A 80 0.47 5.54 15.26
N PHE A 81 1.41 4.64 15.46
CA PHE A 81 1.86 3.73 14.41
C PHE A 81 2.03 2.30 14.94
N SER A 82 1.81 1.33 14.06
CA SER A 82 2.09 -0.07 14.38
C SER A 82 3.60 -0.32 14.22
N TYR A 83 4.21 -1.00 15.19
CA TYR A 83 5.62 -1.40 15.14
C TYR A 83 5.83 -2.89 14.90
N LYS A 84 4.75 -3.66 14.81
CA LYS A 84 4.79 -5.06 14.44
C LYS A 84 4.68 -5.21 12.92
N ASP A 85 5.50 -6.08 12.37
CA ASP A 85 5.52 -6.39 10.93
C ASP A 85 5.91 -5.17 10.06
N MET A 86 6.77 -4.29 10.58
CA MET A 86 7.24 -3.14 9.84
C MET A 86 8.20 -3.51 8.71
N GLU A 87 8.95 -4.60 8.85
CA GLU A 87 9.85 -5.09 7.82
C GLU A 87 9.14 -6.08 6.90
N GLU A 88 9.47 -6.05 5.62
CA GLU A 88 8.89 -6.98 4.65
C GLU A 88 9.19 -8.46 4.94
N SER A 89 10.28 -8.73 5.65
CA SER A 89 10.70 -10.06 6.09
C SER A 89 9.75 -10.71 7.10
N MET A 90 8.85 -9.93 7.70
CA MET A 90 7.85 -10.38 8.66
C MET A 90 6.48 -10.69 8.00
N GLY A 91 6.37 -10.57 6.67
CA GLY A 91 5.14 -10.84 5.93
C GLY A 91 4.06 -9.76 6.14
N PRO A 92 4.30 -8.51 5.72
CA PRO A 92 3.33 -7.45 5.88
C PRO A 92 2.01 -7.75 5.14
N TYR A 93 0.90 -7.38 5.74
CA TYR A 93 -0.46 -7.73 5.30
C TYR A 93 -1.06 -6.74 4.28
N ASN A 94 -0.38 -5.64 3.97
CA ASN A 94 -0.89 -4.65 3.01
C ASN A 94 -0.04 -4.65 1.73
N TYR A 95 -0.72 -4.78 0.57
CA TYR A 95 -0.11 -5.00 -0.73
C TYR A 95 -0.27 -3.82 -1.71
N ASP A 96 -0.42 -2.58 -1.21
CA ASP A 96 -0.54 -1.37 -2.04
C ASP A 96 0.78 -0.59 -2.19
N CYS A 97 1.93 -1.23 -1.92
CA CYS A 97 3.23 -0.62 -2.08
C CYS A 97 3.49 -0.25 -3.55
N PRO A 98 3.88 1.01 -3.84
CA PRO A 98 4.13 1.43 -5.21
C PRO A 98 5.43 0.83 -5.76
N ALA A 99 5.45 0.57 -7.08
CA ALA A 99 6.65 0.04 -7.75
C ALA A 99 7.89 0.90 -7.52
N SER A 100 7.72 2.23 -7.44
CA SER A 100 8.83 3.15 -7.20
C SER A 100 9.51 3.02 -5.82
N ILE A 101 8.91 2.25 -4.90
CA ILE A 101 9.53 1.82 -3.64
C ILE A 101 10.08 0.40 -3.83
N LEU A 102 9.28 -0.53 -4.39
CA LEU A 102 9.69 -1.91 -4.62
C LEU A 102 10.96 -2.04 -5.48
N ASP A 103 11.16 -1.11 -6.41
CA ASP A 103 12.30 -1.11 -7.34
C ASP A 103 13.62 -0.62 -6.69
N LEU A 104 13.55 -0.08 -5.47
CA LEU A 104 14.72 0.31 -4.66
C LEU A 104 15.22 -0.80 -3.73
N LEU A 105 14.42 -1.86 -3.53
CA LEU A 105 14.71 -2.89 -2.53
C LEU A 105 15.83 -3.81 -3.00
N SER A 106 16.76 -4.09 -2.11
CA SER A 106 17.85 -5.05 -2.36
C SER A 106 17.31 -6.45 -2.64
N PRO A 107 18.02 -7.28 -3.40
CA PRO A 107 17.71 -8.72 -3.51
C PRO A 107 17.62 -9.38 -2.13
N THR A 108 16.75 -10.38 -2.00
CA THR A 108 16.55 -11.14 -0.76
C THR A 108 16.13 -12.56 -1.09
N ASP A 109 16.46 -13.49 -0.22
CA ASP A 109 16.00 -14.89 -0.22
C ASP A 109 14.86 -15.16 0.78
N ASN A 110 14.49 -14.14 1.56
CA ASN A 110 13.39 -14.26 2.52
C ASN A 110 12.04 -14.47 1.81
N GLU A 111 11.42 -15.62 2.04
CA GLU A 111 10.17 -16.03 1.38
C GLU A 111 9.00 -15.07 1.64
N TYR A 112 8.90 -14.50 2.83
CA TYR A 112 7.84 -13.53 3.19
C TYR A 112 8.00 -12.23 2.40
N ALA A 113 9.23 -11.71 2.29
CA ALA A 113 9.54 -10.53 1.51
C ALA A 113 9.26 -10.76 0.02
N LEU A 114 9.71 -11.88 -0.54
CA LEU A 114 9.47 -12.25 -1.94
C LEU A 114 7.97 -12.34 -2.25
N ASN A 115 7.20 -13.03 -1.42
CA ASN A 115 5.75 -13.16 -1.55
C ASN A 115 5.05 -11.79 -1.45
N TRP A 116 5.43 -10.94 -0.49
CA TRP A 116 4.87 -9.60 -0.36
C TRP A 116 5.16 -8.72 -1.58
N ARG A 117 6.42 -8.69 -2.06
CA ARG A 117 6.83 -7.95 -3.26
C ARG A 117 6.06 -8.41 -4.49
N GLN A 118 5.89 -9.73 -4.66
CA GLN A 118 5.11 -10.32 -5.76
C GLN A 118 3.65 -9.88 -5.68
N LYS A 119 2.98 -10.02 -4.54
CA LYS A 119 1.57 -9.63 -4.36
C LYS A 119 1.35 -8.12 -4.61
N CYS A 120 2.29 -7.26 -4.23
CA CYS A 120 2.21 -5.83 -4.55
C CYS A 120 2.25 -5.58 -6.06
N ARG A 121 3.13 -6.27 -6.82
CA ARG A 121 3.23 -6.16 -8.27
C ARG A 121 2.00 -6.71 -8.98
N GLU A 122 1.49 -7.86 -8.56
CA GLU A 122 0.27 -8.47 -9.08
C GLU A 122 -0.95 -7.58 -8.89
N LYS A 123 -1.14 -7.03 -7.69
CA LYS A 123 -2.23 -6.10 -7.38
C LYS A 123 -2.20 -4.87 -8.28
N LYS A 124 -1.02 -4.31 -8.54
CA LYS A 124 -0.83 -3.20 -9.47
C LYS A 124 -1.16 -3.61 -10.91
N SER A 125 -0.69 -4.76 -11.35
CA SER A 125 -0.93 -5.30 -12.70
C SER A 125 -2.43 -5.48 -12.94
N SER A 126 -3.15 -6.10 -12.02
CA SER A 126 -4.61 -6.31 -12.10
C SER A 126 -5.40 -4.99 -12.13
N LYS A 127 -5.02 -4.01 -11.29
CA LYS A 127 -5.63 -2.67 -11.32
C LYS A 127 -5.42 -1.98 -12.68
N ASN A 128 -4.25 -2.15 -13.29
CA ASN A 128 -3.95 -1.60 -14.61
C ASN A 128 -4.74 -2.31 -15.70
N ALA A 129 -4.86 -3.65 -15.64
CA ALA A 129 -5.66 -4.44 -16.57
C ALA A 129 -7.13 -3.98 -16.55
N LEU A 130 -7.76 -3.89 -15.36
CA LEU A 130 -9.11 -3.35 -15.20
C LEU A 130 -9.27 -1.93 -15.78
N GLY A 131 -8.22 -1.10 -15.64
CA GLY A 131 -8.21 0.26 -16.19
C GLY A 131 -8.24 0.31 -17.71
N LYS A 132 -7.59 -0.64 -18.38
CA LYS A 132 -7.46 -0.71 -19.84
C LYS A 132 -8.68 -1.33 -20.56
N LEU A 133 -9.53 -2.07 -19.84
CA LEU A 133 -10.72 -2.68 -20.44
C LEU A 133 -11.62 -1.59 -21.03
N PRO A 134 -12.27 -1.80 -22.19
CA PRO A 134 -13.20 -0.85 -22.79
C PRO A 134 -14.43 -0.57 -21.91
N VAL A 135 -15.10 0.53 -22.14
CA VAL A 135 -16.45 0.77 -21.60
C VAL A 135 -17.41 -0.25 -22.23
N GLY A 136 -18.34 -0.77 -21.45
CA GLY A 136 -19.23 -1.88 -21.83
C GLY A 136 -18.69 -3.26 -21.49
N THR A 137 -17.40 -3.38 -21.13
CA THR A 137 -16.85 -4.66 -20.69
C THR A 137 -17.57 -5.16 -19.43
N VAL A 138 -17.95 -6.43 -19.46
CA VAL A 138 -18.51 -7.14 -18.30
C VAL A 138 -17.46 -8.13 -17.78
N ILE A 139 -17.24 -8.07 -16.48
CA ILE A 139 -16.38 -9.01 -15.77
C ILE A 139 -17.15 -9.80 -14.73
N GLU A 140 -16.70 -11.00 -14.46
CA GLU A 140 -17.19 -11.86 -13.37
C GLU A 140 -16.04 -12.27 -12.47
N TYR A 141 -16.33 -12.37 -11.16
CA TYR A 141 -15.42 -12.91 -10.17
C TYR A 141 -16.18 -13.59 -9.03
N ALA A 142 -15.56 -14.59 -8.42
CA ALA A 142 -16.08 -15.26 -7.24
C ALA A 142 -15.50 -14.64 -5.95
N LEU A 143 -16.33 -14.56 -4.91
CA LEU A 143 -15.92 -14.20 -3.56
C LEU A 143 -16.67 -15.11 -2.57
N GLY A 144 -15.98 -16.08 -1.99
CA GLY A 144 -16.62 -17.21 -1.31
C GLY A 144 -17.49 -18.00 -2.30
N ASP A 145 -18.71 -18.34 -1.90
CA ASP A 145 -19.66 -19.10 -2.72
C ASP A 145 -20.50 -18.20 -3.67
N GLN A 146 -20.22 -16.91 -3.71
CA GLN A 146 -20.96 -15.96 -4.52
C GLN A 146 -20.19 -15.51 -5.76
N THR A 147 -20.87 -15.47 -6.91
CA THR A 147 -20.37 -14.88 -8.14
C THR A 147 -20.91 -13.47 -8.31
N TYR A 148 -20.02 -12.55 -8.62
CA TYR A 148 -20.33 -11.14 -8.85
C TYR A 148 -20.08 -10.77 -10.29
N ARG A 149 -21.03 -10.04 -10.88
CA ARG A 149 -20.94 -9.53 -12.24
C ARG A 149 -20.95 -8.02 -12.23
N LEU A 150 -19.94 -7.41 -12.87
CA LEU A 150 -19.76 -5.96 -12.97
C LEU A 150 -19.64 -5.52 -14.42
N GLU A 151 -20.23 -4.38 -14.75
CA GLU A 151 -20.12 -3.71 -16.04
C GLU A 151 -19.29 -2.43 -15.90
N LYS A 152 -18.39 -2.19 -16.83
CA LYS A 152 -17.64 -0.93 -16.92
C LYS A 152 -18.44 0.10 -17.67
N ARG A 153 -18.85 1.16 -16.99
CA ARG A 153 -19.66 2.26 -17.52
C ARG A 153 -18.86 3.50 -17.87
N ALA A 154 -19.38 4.27 -18.82
CA ALA A 154 -18.84 5.55 -19.22
C ALA A 154 -18.91 6.58 -18.10
N PRO A 155 -18.06 7.62 -18.12
CA PRO A 155 -18.17 8.76 -17.21
C PRO A 155 -19.56 9.40 -17.29
N ASN A 156 -20.00 9.96 -16.17
CA ASN A 156 -21.23 10.74 -16.08
C ASN A 156 -20.99 11.97 -15.16
N PHE A 157 -22.05 12.72 -14.82
CA PHE A 157 -21.91 13.90 -13.97
C PHE A 157 -21.39 13.59 -12.56
N GLN A 158 -21.69 12.38 -12.03
CA GLN A 158 -21.24 11.92 -10.70
C GLN A 158 -19.84 11.32 -10.73
N PHE A 159 -19.50 10.56 -11.81
CA PHE A 159 -18.22 9.88 -11.98
C PHE A 159 -17.52 10.41 -13.23
N LYS A 160 -16.49 11.24 -13.04
CA LYS A 160 -15.73 11.88 -14.13
C LYS A 160 -14.80 10.92 -14.89
N THR A 161 -14.64 9.69 -14.42
CA THR A 161 -13.85 8.62 -15.06
C THR A 161 -14.70 7.37 -15.23
N PRO A 162 -14.37 6.44 -16.16
CA PRO A 162 -15.07 5.16 -16.28
C PRO A 162 -15.09 4.40 -14.94
N TRP A 163 -16.21 3.80 -14.64
CA TRP A 163 -16.49 3.17 -13.35
C TRP A 163 -17.13 1.79 -13.47
N TRP A 164 -17.09 1.00 -12.39
CA TRP A 164 -17.67 -0.34 -12.34
C TRP A 164 -19.00 -0.33 -11.62
N TYR A 165 -19.98 -1.00 -12.23
CA TYR A 165 -21.37 -1.02 -11.80
C TYR A 165 -21.84 -2.44 -11.59
N ARG A 166 -22.49 -2.69 -10.44
CA ARG A 166 -23.14 -3.95 -10.12
C ARG A 166 -24.65 -3.80 -10.36
N ALA A 167 -25.19 -4.47 -11.40
CA ALA A 167 -26.60 -4.37 -11.75
C ALA A 167 -27.52 -4.96 -10.67
N ALA A 168 -27.11 -6.04 -10.01
CA ALA A 168 -27.92 -6.75 -9.01
C ALA A 168 -28.42 -5.88 -7.84
N ASN A 169 -27.68 -4.85 -7.45
CA ASN A 169 -28.05 -3.96 -6.35
C ASN A 169 -27.87 -2.48 -6.67
N ASN A 170 -27.74 -2.14 -7.94
CA ASN A 170 -27.60 -0.77 -8.45
C ASN A 170 -26.47 0.03 -7.78
N THR A 171 -25.30 -0.59 -7.53
CA THR A 171 -24.22 0.04 -6.79
C THR A 171 -22.95 0.26 -7.59
N TYR A 172 -22.23 1.34 -7.26
CA TYR A 172 -20.85 1.56 -7.65
C TYR A 172 -19.92 0.61 -6.91
N VAL A 173 -18.94 0.06 -7.64
CA VAL A 173 -17.90 -0.79 -7.04
C VAL A 173 -16.53 -0.16 -7.30
N PRO A 174 -15.81 0.29 -6.25
CA PRO A 174 -14.45 0.80 -6.41
C PRO A 174 -13.51 -0.27 -6.98
N LYS A 175 -12.62 0.10 -7.92
CA LYS A 175 -11.60 -0.82 -8.48
C LYS A 175 -10.81 -1.56 -7.41
N ALA A 176 -10.57 -0.92 -6.27
CA ALA A 176 -9.83 -1.51 -5.15
C ALA A 176 -10.54 -2.71 -4.50
N ARG A 177 -11.85 -2.85 -4.70
CA ARG A 177 -12.67 -3.95 -4.18
C ARG A 177 -12.86 -5.10 -5.16
N ILE A 178 -12.40 -4.94 -6.41
CA ILE A 178 -12.45 -6.00 -7.41
C ILE A 178 -11.25 -6.91 -7.19
N PRO A 179 -11.45 -8.22 -7.01
CA PRO A 179 -10.36 -9.19 -6.84
C PRO A 179 -9.42 -9.18 -8.04
N GLN A 180 -8.22 -9.72 -7.85
CA GLN A 180 -7.23 -9.85 -8.91
C GLN A 180 -7.63 -10.91 -9.93
N SER A 181 -8.32 -11.96 -9.47
CA SER A 181 -8.87 -13.02 -10.31
C SER A 181 -10.27 -12.64 -10.78
N PHE A 182 -10.39 -12.21 -12.02
CA PHE A 182 -11.68 -11.99 -12.69
C PHE A 182 -11.62 -12.54 -14.11
N GLN A 183 -12.78 -12.85 -14.67
CA GLN A 183 -12.93 -13.25 -16.07
C GLN A 183 -13.65 -12.15 -16.84
N VAL A 184 -13.22 -11.87 -18.07
CA VAL A 184 -13.96 -11.01 -18.99
C VAL A 184 -15.00 -11.86 -19.68
N VAL A 185 -16.29 -11.50 -19.53
CA VAL A 185 -17.43 -12.27 -20.06
C VAL A 185 -17.95 -11.61 -21.33
N THR A 186 -17.84 -10.29 -21.43
CA THR A 186 -18.23 -9.53 -22.61
C THR A 186 -17.35 -8.27 -22.69
N ALA A 187 -16.87 -7.97 -23.89
CA ALA A 187 -16.12 -6.76 -24.22
C ALA A 187 -16.95 -5.88 -25.15
#